data_b534b07f17bb3b247da6fcb8a561d55f
#
_entry.id   b534b07f17bb3b247da6fcb8a561d55f
#
_cell.length_a   1.000
_cell.length_b   1.000
_cell.length_c   1.000
_cell.angle_alpha   90.00
_cell.angle_beta   90.00
_cell.angle_gamma   90.00
#
_symmetry.space_group_name_H-M   'P 1'
#
loop_
_entity.id
_entity.type
_entity.pdbx_description
1 polymer ?
#
loop_
_entity_poly.entity_id
_entity_poly.type
_entity_poly.pdbx_seq_one_letter_code
_entity_poly.pdbx_strand_id
1 'polypeptide(L)'
;MNDLSVDIGYKSINHYGEYLCGDHVDVVQQENSDSKVVVLADGLKSGVKASILSTLTAKIISTMMAQGLSLEECVHTIAATLPISSEYGVAYSTFTIMHIIENETMSLIQYDNPLVIMIRDCKVVDYPKIESIIDGKKIYQSKIPLRENDIFIAMSDGCPGANDTLSYNKNWTEKEIGDFMETISPIGYTAKTLASILIEECNKLYDGKPIDDTTACIVRVIKRSQV
;
A
#
# COMPACT_ATOMS: atom_id res chain seq x y z
N MET A 1 -12.39 -21.26 -14.60
CA MET A 1 -12.21 -19.81 -14.75
C MET A 1 -12.83 -19.19 -13.52
N ASN A 2 -12.05 -18.47 -12.72
CA ASN A 2 -12.52 -17.86 -11.48
C ASN A 2 -13.49 -16.73 -11.81
N ASP A 3 -14.58 -16.62 -11.04
CA ASP A 3 -15.64 -15.61 -11.22
C ASP A 3 -15.34 -14.30 -10.49
N LEU A 4 -14.09 -14.16 -10.01
CA LEU A 4 -13.63 -13.00 -9.27
C LEU A 4 -12.88 -12.01 -10.17
N SER A 5 -12.94 -10.76 -9.78
CA SER A 5 -12.16 -9.65 -10.30
C SER A 5 -11.73 -8.75 -9.13
N VAL A 6 -10.90 -7.75 -9.40
CA VAL A 6 -10.49 -6.78 -8.37
C VAL A 6 -10.75 -5.36 -8.83
N ASP A 7 -11.20 -4.55 -7.89
CA ASP A 7 -11.32 -3.10 -7.99
C ASP A 7 -10.18 -2.48 -7.16
N ILE A 8 -9.39 -1.61 -7.78
CA ILE A 8 -8.20 -1.01 -7.18
C ILE A 8 -8.35 0.49 -7.19
N GLY A 9 -8.12 1.12 -6.05
CA GLY A 9 -8.18 2.57 -5.92
C GLY A 9 -7.21 3.09 -4.87
N TYR A 10 -6.73 4.30 -5.05
CA TYR A 10 -5.83 4.96 -4.10
C TYR A 10 -6.07 6.45 -4.03
N LYS A 11 -5.62 7.04 -2.93
CA LYS A 11 -5.65 8.48 -2.67
C LYS A 11 -4.41 8.87 -1.86
N SER A 12 -3.84 10.02 -2.22
CA SER A 12 -2.73 10.64 -1.48
C SER A 12 -3.04 12.07 -1.13
N ILE A 13 -2.50 12.55 -0.02
CA ILE A 13 -2.34 13.97 0.31
C ILE A 13 -0.87 14.23 0.63
N ASN A 14 -0.38 15.38 0.24
CA ASN A 14 1.01 15.76 0.42
C ASN A 14 1.26 16.28 1.85
N HIS A 15 2.48 16.13 2.32
CA HIS A 15 3.00 16.92 3.43
C HIS A 15 2.65 18.40 3.22
N TYR A 16 2.19 19.05 4.27
CA TYR A 16 1.77 20.45 4.19
C TYR A 16 2.91 21.36 3.72
N GLY A 17 2.65 22.10 2.66
CA GLY A 17 3.62 23.00 2.03
C GLY A 17 4.44 22.37 0.90
N GLU A 18 4.34 21.04 0.69
CA GLU A 18 5.00 20.38 -0.43
C GLU A 18 4.09 20.28 -1.67
N TYR A 19 4.71 20.43 -2.85
CA TYR A 19 4.00 20.35 -4.15
C TYR A 19 3.92 18.92 -4.70
N LEU A 20 4.82 18.04 -4.27
CA LEU A 20 4.91 16.65 -4.72
C LEU A 20 4.75 15.71 -3.54
N CYS A 21 4.01 14.64 -3.74
CA CYS A 21 3.91 13.55 -2.79
C CYS A 21 5.20 12.72 -2.78
N GLY A 22 5.73 12.45 -1.61
CA GLY A 22 6.86 11.54 -1.41
C GLY A 22 6.47 10.07 -1.55
N ASP A 23 5.17 9.76 -1.48
CA ASP A 23 4.62 8.43 -1.75
C ASP A 23 4.29 8.24 -3.23
N HIS A 24 4.33 7.01 -3.69
CA HIS A 24 3.89 6.67 -5.05
C HIS A 24 3.18 5.31 -5.08
N VAL A 25 2.09 5.26 -5.85
CA VAL A 25 1.37 4.02 -6.16
C VAL A 25 1.51 3.72 -7.64
N ASP A 26 1.92 2.50 -7.98
CA ASP A 26 1.94 2.00 -9.36
C ASP A 26 1.10 0.73 -9.47
N VAL A 27 0.35 0.63 -10.57
CA VAL A 27 -0.51 -0.52 -10.86
C VAL A 27 -0.20 -1.02 -12.27
N VAL A 28 0.21 -2.28 -12.38
CA VAL A 28 0.53 -2.90 -13.67
C VAL A 28 -0.26 -4.19 -13.83
N GLN A 29 -0.95 -4.33 -14.97
CA GLN A 29 -1.55 -5.58 -15.41
C GLN A 29 -0.49 -6.43 -16.09
N GLN A 30 -0.42 -7.70 -15.74
CA GLN A 30 0.43 -8.66 -16.43
C GLN A 30 -0.17 -9.02 -17.80
N GLU A 31 0.67 -9.07 -18.82
CA GLU A 31 0.19 -9.39 -20.18
C GLU A 31 -0.36 -10.82 -20.26
N ASN A 32 -1.47 -10.98 -20.98
CA ASN A 32 -2.16 -12.26 -21.19
C ASN A 32 -2.54 -13.01 -19.89
N SER A 33 -2.74 -12.30 -18.82
CA SER A 33 -3.07 -12.84 -17.49
C SER A 33 -4.06 -11.92 -16.80
N ASP A 34 -4.85 -12.47 -15.89
CA ASP A 34 -5.69 -11.70 -14.95
C ASP A 34 -4.90 -11.20 -13.74
N SER A 35 -3.59 -11.41 -13.72
CA SER A 35 -2.71 -11.00 -12.63
C SER A 35 -2.38 -9.52 -12.68
N LYS A 36 -2.31 -8.87 -11.51
CA LYS A 36 -1.97 -7.45 -11.35
C LYS A 36 -0.95 -7.27 -10.24
N VAL A 37 -0.05 -6.34 -10.44
CA VAL A 37 0.92 -5.92 -9.41
C VAL A 37 0.59 -4.50 -9.01
N VAL A 38 0.37 -4.29 -7.70
CA VAL A 38 0.14 -2.99 -7.08
C VAL A 38 1.29 -2.73 -6.12
N VAL A 39 1.97 -1.61 -6.27
CA VAL A 39 3.08 -1.22 -5.39
C VAL A 39 2.79 0.14 -4.78
N LEU A 40 2.82 0.22 -3.46
CA LEU A 40 2.88 1.46 -2.69
C LEU A 40 4.31 1.63 -2.18
N ALA A 41 4.96 2.70 -2.57
CA ALA A 41 6.31 3.06 -2.12
C ALA A 41 6.30 4.40 -1.38
N ASP A 42 7.04 4.48 -0.28
CA ASP A 42 7.26 5.68 0.50
C ASP A 42 8.72 6.10 0.38
N GLY A 43 8.96 7.32 -0.09
CA GLY A 43 10.28 7.81 -0.50
C GLY A 43 11.16 8.34 0.62
N LEU A 44 10.83 8.11 1.89
CA LEU A 44 11.54 8.62 3.06
C LEU A 44 11.61 10.16 3.09
N LYS A 45 10.94 10.79 4.04
CA LYS A 45 10.67 12.23 4.07
C LYS A 45 9.71 12.66 2.96
N SER A 46 9.73 13.94 2.59
CA SER A 46 8.80 14.54 1.64
C SER A 46 9.52 15.33 0.54
N GLY A 47 8.75 15.81 -0.43
CA GLY A 47 9.24 16.67 -1.50
C GLY A 47 9.85 15.93 -2.67
N VAL A 48 10.61 16.65 -3.51
CA VAL A 48 11.06 16.18 -4.83
C VAL A 48 11.92 14.92 -4.76
N LYS A 49 12.87 14.84 -3.83
CA LYS A 49 13.77 13.68 -3.70
C LYS A 49 13.01 12.42 -3.30
N ALA A 50 12.11 12.53 -2.33
CA ALA A 50 11.25 11.44 -1.90
C ALA A 50 10.34 10.96 -3.04
N SER A 51 9.72 11.89 -3.76
CA SER A 51 8.88 11.59 -4.93
C SER A 51 9.63 10.85 -6.04
N ILE A 52 10.84 11.26 -6.36
CA ILE A 52 11.68 10.56 -7.36
C ILE A 52 12.00 9.14 -6.87
N LEU A 53 12.44 9.00 -5.61
CA LEU A 53 12.83 7.70 -5.06
C LEU A 53 11.65 6.72 -5.03
N SER A 54 10.51 7.13 -4.51
CA SER A 54 9.30 6.29 -4.45
C SER A 54 8.79 5.91 -5.85
N THR A 55 8.79 6.86 -6.78
CA THR A 55 8.37 6.61 -8.16
C THR A 55 9.27 5.58 -8.85
N LEU A 56 10.58 5.73 -8.75
CA LEU A 56 11.53 4.77 -9.33
C LEU A 56 11.42 3.40 -8.67
N THR A 57 11.35 3.34 -7.34
CA THR A 57 11.19 2.08 -6.59
C THR A 57 9.92 1.34 -7.03
N ALA A 58 8.78 2.02 -7.00
CA ALA A 58 7.50 1.41 -7.39
C ALA A 58 7.51 0.94 -8.85
N LYS A 59 8.05 1.75 -9.77
CA LYS A 59 8.08 1.44 -11.20
C LYS A 59 9.00 0.27 -11.52
N ILE A 60 10.16 0.18 -10.90
CA ILE A 60 11.08 -0.95 -11.07
C ILE A 60 10.41 -2.23 -10.58
N ILE A 61 9.87 -2.23 -9.34
CA ILE A 61 9.24 -3.41 -8.76
C ILE A 61 8.05 -3.86 -9.60
N SER A 62 7.10 -2.98 -9.88
CA SER A 62 5.87 -3.33 -10.61
C SER A 62 6.15 -3.89 -12.00
N THR A 63 7.09 -3.27 -12.73
CA THR A 63 7.47 -3.68 -14.07
C THR A 63 8.17 -5.04 -14.07
N MET A 64 9.14 -5.24 -13.19
CA MET A 64 9.88 -6.50 -13.11
C MET A 64 8.99 -7.66 -12.68
N MET A 65 8.16 -7.47 -11.67
CA MET A 65 7.23 -8.50 -11.20
C MET A 65 6.16 -8.83 -12.23
N ALA A 66 5.65 -7.84 -12.96
CA ALA A 66 4.71 -8.08 -14.06
C ALA A 66 5.34 -8.89 -15.22
N GLN A 67 6.67 -8.87 -15.34
CA GLN A 67 7.42 -9.72 -16.27
C GLN A 67 7.81 -11.08 -15.67
N GLY A 68 7.37 -11.39 -14.48
CA GLY A 68 7.59 -12.68 -13.82
C GLY A 68 8.91 -12.82 -13.07
N LEU A 69 9.65 -11.71 -12.88
CA LEU A 69 10.86 -11.73 -12.05
C LEU A 69 10.53 -11.86 -10.57
N SER A 70 11.45 -12.47 -9.82
CA SER A 70 11.30 -12.66 -8.37
C SER A 70 11.48 -11.36 -7.59
N LEU A 71 11.00 -11.35 -6.35
CA LEU A 71 11.24 -10.23 -5.45
C LEU A 71 12.74 -10.00 -5.22
N GLU A 72 13.52 -11.07 -5.07
CA GLU A 72 14.98 -11.00 -4.88
C GLU A 72 15.66 -10.28 -6.05
N GLU A 73 15.27 -10.61 -7.28
CA GLU A 73 15.79 -9.92 -8.48
C GLU A 73 15.39 -8.45 -8.50
N CYS A 74 14.16 -8.11 -8.10
CA CYS A 74 13.69 -6.73 -7.98
C CYS A 74 14.51 -5.94 -6.95
N VAL A 75 14.66 -6.48 -5.75
CA VAL A 75 15.40 -5.84 -4.66
C VAL A 75 16.88 -5.66 -5.03
N HIS A 76 17.51 -6.67 -5.65
CA HIS A 76 18.88 -6.58 -6.11
C HIS A 76 19.06 -5.50 -7.20
N THR A 77 18.13 -5.43 -8.14
CA THR A 77 18.15 -4.40 -9.21
C THR A 77 18.03 -3.00 -8.62
N ILE A 78 17.12 -2.81 -7.65
CA ILE A 78 16.95 -1.52 -6.96
C ILE A 78 18.23 -1.13 -6.25
N ALA A 79 18.82 -2.04 -5.48
CA ALA A 79 20.06 -1.80 -4.74
C ALA A 79 21.24 -1.44 -5.67
N ALA A 80 21.28 -2.03 -6.87
CA ALA A 80 22.33 -1.75 -7.86
C ALA A 80 22.08 -0.48 -8.69
N THR A 81 20.85 -0.03 -8.81
CA THR A 81 20.46 1.02 -9.77
C THR A 81 20.22 2.37 -9.10
N LEU A 82 19.62 2.37 -7.92
CA LEU A 82 19.28 3.61 -7.23
C LEU A 82 20.47 4.13 -6.41
N PRO A 83 20.70 5.45 -6.39
CA PRO A 83 21.78 6.03 -5.62
C PRO A 83 21.56 5.83 -4.13
N ILE A 84 22.60 5.42 -3.43
CA ILE A 84 22.59 5.34 -1.97
C ILE A 84 22.43 6.76 -1.42
N SER A 85 21.38 6.98 -0.65
CA SER A 85 21.25 8.23 0.09
C SER A 85 22.35 8.32 1.12
N SER A 86 23.22 9.35 1.00
CA SER A 86 24.32 9.58 1.92
C SER A 86 23.86 9.86 3.36
N GLU A 87 22.61 10.26 3.54
CA GLU A 87 22.01 10.52 4.87
C GLU A 87 21.51 9.27 5.57
N TYR A 88 21.09 8.22 4.83
CA TYR A 88 20.38 7.06 5.41
C TYR A 88 20.99 5.71 5.03
N GLY A 89 21.97 5.67 4.13
CA GLY A 89 22.57 4.41 3.67
C GLY A 89 21.60 3.48 2.94
N VAL A 90 20.45 4.00 2.48
CA VAL A 90 19.38 3.24 1.83
C VAL A 90 19.31 3.64 0.35
N ALA A 91 19.34 2.64 -0.52
CA ALA A 91 19.30 2.84 -1.97
C ALA A 91 17.87 2.94 -2.53
N TYR A 92 16.84 2.72 -1.72
CA TYR A 92 15.44 2.68 -2.14
C TYR A 92 14.49 2.96 -0.98
N SER A 93 13.24 3.29 -1.33
CA SER A 93 12.16 3.55 -0.39
C SER A 93 11.62 2.28 0.28
N THR A 94 10.83 2.44 1.32
CA THR A 94 9.99 1.37 1.85
C THR A 94 8.88 1.03 0.85
N PHE A 95 8.34 -0.17 0.89
CA PHE A 95 7.31 -0.58 -0.06
C PHE A 95 6.35 -1.64 0.48
N THR A 96 5.16 -1.63 -0.09
CA THR A 96 4.16 -2.69 0.02
C THR A 96 3.76 -3.14 -1.37
N ILE A 97 3.83 -4.45 -1.62
CA ILE A 97 3.43 -5.06 -2.88
C ILE A 97 2.18 -5.90 -2.64
N MET A 98 1.13 -5.62 -3.37
CA MET A 98 -0.06 -6.45 -3.47
C MET A 98 -0.08 -7.08 -4.86
N HIS A 99 0.38 -8.33 -4.96
CA HIS A 99 0.38 -9.09 -6.20
C HIS A 99 -0.85 -9.98 -6.25
N ILE A 100 -1.80 -9.60 -7.06
CA ILE A 100 -3.02 -10.37 -7.33
C ILE A 100 -2.71 -11.36 -8.44
N ILE A 101 -2.71 -12.65 -8.11
CA ILE A 101 -2.37 -13.73 -9.04
C ILE A 101 -3.66 -14.37 -9.54
N GLU A 102 -3.93 -14.23 -10.84
CA GLU A 102 -5.09 -14.82 -11.55
C GLU A 102 -6.44 -14.57 -10.88
N ASN A 103 -6.58 -13.45 -10.16
CA ASN A 103 -7.74 -13.14 -9.33
C ASN A 103 -8.09 -14.24 -8.30
N GLU A 104 -7.16 -15.11 -7.95
CA GLU A 104 -7.34 -16.23 -7.02
C GLU A 104 -6.56 -16.06 -5.71
N THR A 105 -5.39 -15.47 -5.79
CA THR A 105 -4.49 -15.35 -4.64
C THR A 105 -3.94 -13.93 -4.53
N MET A 106 -3.97 -13.39 -3.31
CA MET A 106 -3.19 -12.21 -2.92
C MET A 106 -1.84 -12.64 -2.37
N SER A 107 -0.77 -12.25 -3.02
CA SER A 107 0.59 -12.32 -2.48
C SER A 107 0.97 -10.94 -1.95
N LEU A 108 1.09 -10.82 -0.64
CA LEU A 108 1.56 -9.60 0.02
C LEU A 108 3.04 -9.69 0.30
N ILE A 109 3.75 -8.60 0.00
CA ILE A 109 5.17 -8.44 0.27
C ILE A 109 5.34 -7.05 0.88
N GLN A 110 5.82 -6.99 2.13
CA GLN A 110 5.79 -5.77 2.93
C GLN A 110 7.17 -5.50 3.51
N TYR A 111 7.70 -4.31 3.20
CA TYR A 111 8.97 -3.82 3.70
C TYR A 111 8.77 -2.44 4.34
N ASP A 112 8.81 -2.41 5.66
CA ASP A 112 8.90 -1.23 6.52
C ASP A 112 7.80 -0.15 6.30
N ASN A 113 6.68 -0.54 5.70
CA ASN A 113 5.42 0.21 5.71
C ASN A 113 4.50 -0.37 6.81
N PRO A 114 3.47 0.37 7.24
CA PRO A 114 2.39 -0.20 8.05
C PRO A 114 1.85 -1.48 7.40
N LEU A 115 1.55 -2.48 8.21
CA LEU A 115 1.06 -3.75 7.68
C LEU A 115 -0.31 -3.58 7.01
N VAL A 116 -0.50 -4.26 5.90
CA VAL A 116 -1.78 -4.28 5.19
C VAL A 116 -2.88 -4.77 6.12
N ILE A 117 -3.97 -4.02 6.19
CA ILE A 117 -5.18 -4.41 6.90
C ILE A 117 -6.05 -5.22 5.95
N MET A 118 -6.47 -6.40 6.40
CA MET A 118 -7.40 -7.25 5.66
C MET A 118 -8.76 -7.23 6.33
N ILE A 119 -9.80 -6.96 5.55
CA ILE A 119 -11.21 -7.08 5.98
C ILE A 119 -11.85 -8.23 5.19
N ARG A 120 -12.41 -9.18 5.93
CA ARG A 120 -13.17 -10.32 5.40
C ARG A 120 -14.44 -10.48 6.21
N ASP A 121 -15.57 -10.74 5.56
CA ASP A 121 -16.87 -10.83 6.20
C ASP A 121 -17.20 -9.60 7.08
N CYS A 122 -16.86 -8.42 6.59
CA CYS A 122 -17.02 -7.12 7.26
C CYS A 122 -16.22 -6.97 8.58
N LYS A 123 -15.20 -7.79 8.80
CA LYS A 123 -14.35 -7.76 9.98
C LYS A 123 -12.88 -7.70 9.63
N VAL A 124 -12.12 -6.95 10.40
CA VAL A 124 -10.65 -7.02 10.35
C VAL A 124 -10.22 -8.41 10.77
N VAL A 125 -9.44 -9.06 9.93
CA VAL A 125 -8.93 -10.41 10.18
C VAL A 125 -7.40 -10.40 10.10
N ASP A 126 -6.78 -11.22 10.94
CA ASP A 126 -5.36 -11.49 10.81
C ASP A 126 -5.09 -12.52 9.70
N TYR A 127 -3.88 -12.48 9.16
CA TYR A 127 -3.42 -13.41 8.12
C TYR A 127 -1.98 -13.87 8.40
N PRO A 128 -1.59 -15.07 7.97
CA PRO A 128 -0.24 -15.60 8.21
C PRO A 128 0.81 -14.70 7.54
N LYS A 129 1.89 -14.43 8.26
CA LYS A 129 3.04 -13.64 7.78
C LYS A 129 4.31 -14.45 7.99
N ILE A 130 5.07 -14.65 6.92
CA ILE A 130 6.39 -15.28 6.97
C ILE A 130 7.43 -14.18 6.89
N GLU A 131 8.28 -14.12 7.91
CA GLU A 131 9.42 -13.21 7.92
C GLU A 131 10.56 -13.78 7.09
N SER A 132 11.17 -12.99 6.25
CA SER A 132 12.37 -13.31 5.50
C SER A 132 13.34 -12.13 5.49
N ILE A 133 14.62 -12.42 5.26
CA ILE A 133 15.64 -11.37 5.10
C ILE A 133 16.16 -11.44 3.68
N ILE A 134 15.97 -10.35 2.94
CA ILE A 134 16.44 -10.19 1.57
C ILE A 134 17.36 -8.97 1.55
N ASP A 135 18.60 -9.17 1.15
CA ASP A 135 19.62 -8.12 1.13
C ASP A 135 19.71 -7.32 2.45
N GLY A 136 19.70 -8.03 3.57
CA GLY A 136 19.77 -7.46 4.92
C GLY A 136 18.48 -6.79 5.41
N LYS A 137 17.37 -6.84 4.65
CA LYS A 137 16.10 -6.22 4.98
C LYS A 137 15.06 -7.26 5.42
N LYS A 138 14.39 -6.94 6.52
CA LYS A 138 13.29 -7.73 7.03
C LYS A 138 12.04 -7.50 6.18
N ILE A 139 11.55 -8.55 5.55
CA ILE A 139 10.39 -8.53 4.66
C ILE A 139 9.36 -9.53 5.17
N TYR A 140 8.10 -9.11 5.23
CA TYR A 140 6.98 -9.99 5.51
C TYR A 140 6.30 -10.43 4.22
N GLN A 141 6.12 -11.73 4.08
CA GLN A 141 5.44 -12.33 2.93
C GLN A 141 4.20 -13.09 3.38
N SER A 142 3.13 -12.98 2.59
CA SER A 142 1.87 -13.68 2.83
C SER A 142 1.26 -14.13 1.52
N LYS A 143 0.59 -15.29 1.53
CA LYS A 143 -0.27 -15.75 0.43
C LYS A 143 -1.65 -16.03 0.97
N ILE A 144 -2.65 -15.39 0.41
CA ILE A 144 -4.03 -15.39 0.91
C ILE A 144 -4.95 -15.76 -0.25
N PRO A 145 -5.69 -16.88 -0.18
CA PRO A 145 -6.75 -17.18 -1.14
C PRO A 145 -7.82 -16.10 -1.10
N LEU A 146 -8.15 -15.53 -2.26
CA LEU A 146 -9.16 -14.48 -2.38
C LEU A 146 -10.58 -15.02 -2.23
N ARG A 147 -11.43 -14.21 -1.61
CA ARG A 147 -12.88 -14.42 -1.55
C ARG A 147 -13.59 -13.15 -1.98
N GLU A 148 -14.81 -13.31 -2.50
CA GLU A 148 -15.67 -12.15 -2.78
C GLU A 148 -15.82 -11.26 -1.55
N ASN A 149 -15.77 -9.95 -1.76
CA ASN A 149 -15.84 -8.90 -0.73
C ASN A 149 -14.63 -8.79 0.20
N ASP A 150 -13.55 -9.52 -0.03
CA ASP A 150 -12.28 -9.24 0.64
C ASP A 150 -11.82 -7.82 0.31
N ILE A 151 -11.27 -7.13 1.30
CA ILE A 151 -10.70 -5.80 1.15
C ILE A 151 -9.31 -5.80 1.77
N PHE A 152 -8.33 -5.31 1.01
CA PHE A 152 -6.95 -5.13 1.45
C PHE A 152 -6.62 -3.64 1.44
N ILE A 153 -6.12 -3.12 2.55
CA ILE A 153 -5.78 -1.72 2.74
C ILE A 153 -4.29 -1.60 2.99
N ALA A 154 -3.57 -1.16 1.98
CA ALA A 154 -2.16 -0.75 2.11
C ALA A 154 -2.11 0.75 2.41
N MET A 155 -1.14 1.18 3.21
CA MET A 155 -0.99 2.58 3.56
C MET A 155 0.47 2.95 3.82
N SER A 156 0.82 4.23 3.64
CA SER A 156 2.07 4.79 4.12
C SER A 156 1.95 5.16 5.60
N ASP A 157 3.07 5.41 6.25
CA ASP A 157 3.13 5.73 7.69
C ASP A 157 2.46 7.05 8.06
N GLY A 158 2.23 7.93 7.09
CA GLY A 158 1.40 9.13 7.28
C GLY A 158 -0.05 8.83 7.68
N CYS A 159 -0.60 7.65 7.37
CA CYS A 159 -1.94 7.28 7.81
C CYS A 159 -2.01 7.06 9.34
N PRO A 160 -1.28 6.12 9.95
CA PRO A 160 -1.24 6.01 11.41
C PRO A 160 -0.54 7.21 12.06
N GLY A 161 0.33 7.92 11.33
CA GLY A 161 0.97 9.15 11.78
C GLY A 161 0.01 10.33 11.97
N ALA A 162 -1.21 10.26 11.47
CA ALA A 162 -2.26 11.27 11.67
C ALA A 162 -2.81 11.29 13.09
N ASN A 163 -1.97 11.03 14.08
CA ASN A 163 -2.31 11.23 15.48
C ASN A 163 -2.57 12.72 15.73
N ASP A 164 -3.71 13.00 16.34
CA ASP A 164 -4.13 14.34 16.67
C ASP A 164 -3.07 15.08 17.52
N THR A 165 -2.44 16.06 16.88
CA THR A 165 -1.48 16.93 17.55
C THR A 165 -2.14 17.93 18.51
N LEU A 166 -3.47 18.06 18.47
CA LEU A 166 -4.23 19.08 19.21
C LEU A 166 -5.12 18.50 20.32
N SER A 167 -5.57 17.26 20.24
CA SER A 167 -6.33 16.62 21.29
C SER A 167 -5.61 15.39 21.86
N TYR A 168 -5.11 15.52 23.04
CA TYR A 168 -4.35 14.54 23.82
C TYR A 168 -5.05 13.16 24.04
N ASN A 169 -6.14 12.84 23.33
CA ASN A 169 -7.02 11.74 23.66
C ASN A 169 -7.42 10.80 22.51
N LYS A 170 -6.92 10.95 21.29
CA LYS A 170 -7.21 9.96 20.23
C LYS A 170 -5.96 9.14 19.92
N ASN A 171 -6.02 7.88 20.30
CA ASN A 171 -5.10 6.88 19.83
C ASN A 171 -5.52 6.53 18.39
N TRP A 172 -4.67 6.80 17.40
CA TRP A 172 -4.89 6.50 15.99
C TRP A 172 -3.73 5.67 15.46
N THR A 173 -3.91 4.37 15.47
CA THR A 173 -2.93 3.38 15.03
C THR A 173 -3.56 2.53 13.92
N GLU A 174 -2.82 1.58 13.38
CA GLU A 174 -3.35 0.64 12.38
C GLU A 174 -4.61 -0.09 12.91
N LYS A 175 -4.69 -0.33 14.20
CA LYS A 175 -5.87 -0.96 14.82
C LYS A 175 -7.10 -0.04 14.72
N GLU A 176 -6.97 1.22 15.12
CA GLU A 176 -8.08 2.19 15.05
C GLU A 176 -8.48 2.48 13.60
N ILE A 177 -7.53 2.48 12.66
CA ILE A 177 -7.82 2.56 11.23
C ILE A 177 -8.68 1.37 10.79
N GLY A 178 -8.30 0.16 11.20
CA GLY A 178 -9.08 -1.05 10.91
C GLY A 178 -10.50 -0.96 11.48
N ASP A 179 -10.64 -0.59 12.75
CA ASP A 179 -11.92 -0.41 13.42
C ASP A 179 -12.78 0.65 12.72
N PHE A 180 -12.18 1.77 12.32
CA PHE A 180 -12.85 2.82 11.53
C PHE A 180 -13.36 2.28 10.19
N MET A 181 -12.54 1.55 9.46
CA MET A 181 -12.91 0.98 8.17
C MET A 181 -14.00 -0.08 8.27
N GLU A 182 -14.06 -0.85 9.37
CA GLU A 182 -15.19 -1.73 9.65
C GLU A 182 -16.50 -0.95 9.82
N THR A 183 -16.47 0.17 10.55
CA THR A 183 -17.69 0.94 10.90
C THR A 183 -18.38 1.57 9.69
N ILE A 184 -17.66 1.86 8.62
CA ILE A 184 -18.21 2.47 7.40
C ILE A 184 -18.94 1.45 6.50
N SER A 185 -19.00 0.18 6.85
CA SER A 185 -19.62 -0.89 6.04
C SER A 185 -19.05 -0.93 4.61
N PRO A 186 -17.78 -1.29 4.45
CA PRO A 186 -16.99 -0.98 3.24
C PRO A 186 -17.44 -1.68 1.96
N ILE A 187 -18.29 -2.73 2.05
CA ILE A 187 -18.73 -3.53 0.89
C ILE A 187 -19.48 -2.69 -0.16
N GLY A 188 -20.19 -1.65 0.27
CA GLY A 188 -21.00 -0.81 -0.62
C GLY A 188 -20.22 0.24 -1.42
N TYR A 189 -18.91 0.38 -1.20
CA TYR A 189 -18.09 1.44 -1.78
C TYR A 189 -17.07 0.89 -2.78
N THR A 190 -16.70 1.71 -3.78
CA THR A 190 -15.56 1.42 -4.65
C THR A 190 -14.24 1.53 -3.87
N ALA A 191 -13.18 0.88 -4.35
CA ALA A 191 -11.86 0.98 -3.76
C ALA A 191 -11.37 2.43 -3.68
N LYS A 192 -11.60 3.23 -4.73
CA LYS A 192 -11.25 4.66 -4.76
C LYS A 192 -12.00 5.46 -3.70
N THR A 193 -13.28 5.19 -3.51
CA THR A 193 -14.09 5.86 -2.48
C THR A 193 -13.61 5.50 -1.09
N LEU A 194 -13.31 4.22 -0.83
CA LEU A 194 -12.75 3.77 0.46
C LEU A 194 -11.40 4.43 0.77
N ALA A 195 -10.51 4.51 -0.23
CA ALA A 195 -9.24 5.23 -0.07
C ALA A 195 -9.47 6.70 0.27
N SER A 196 -10.39 7.38 -0.42
CA SER A 196 -10.73 8.78 -0.16
C SER A 196 -11.31 8.98 1.24
N ILE A 197 -12.20 8.10 1.71
CA ILE A 197 -12.78 8.17 3.07
C ILE A 197 -11.68 8.09 4.13
N LEU A 198 -10.75 7.13 4.00
CA LEU A 198 -9.64 6.98 4.94
C LEU A 198 -8.73 8.22 4.94
N ILE A 199 -8.35 8.70 3.77
CA ILE A 199 -7.46 9.87 3.65
C ILE A 199 -8.14 11.15 4.15
N GLU A 200 -9.44 11.32 3.92
CA GLU A 200 -10.20 12.45 4.48
C GLU A 200 -10.23 12.41 6.01
N GLU A 201 -10.36 11.24 6.62
CA GLU A 201 -10.30 11.11 8.07
C GLU A 201 -8.89 11.44 8.61
N CYS A 202 -7.84 10.94 7.94
CA CYS A 202 -6.46 11.33 8.29
C CYS A 202 -6.26 12.86 8.18
N ASN A 203 -6.76 13.49 7.11
CA ASN A 203 -6.64 14.93 6.91
C ASN A 203 -7.36 15.74 8.00
N LYS A 204 -8.51 15.27 8.47
CA LYS A 204 -9.20 15.88 9.62
C LYS A 204 -8.36 15.78 10.90
N LEU A 205 -7.74 14.62 11.14
CA LEU A 205 -6.86 14.44 12.30
C LEU A 205 -5.61 15.32 12.24
N TYR A 206 -5.12 15.62 11.05
CA TYR A 206 -4.05 16.60 10.80
C TYR A 206 -4.51 18.07 10.84
N ASP A 207 -5.79 18.34 11.08
CA ASP A 207 -6.37 19.69 10.98
C ASP A 207 -6.08 20.37 9.62
N GLY A 208 -6.11 19.57 8.54
CA GLY A 208 -5.83 20.02 7.19
C GLY A 208 -4.36 20.37 6.90
N LYS A 209 -3.45 20.03 7.81
CA LYS A 209 -2.01 20.28 7.67
C LYS A 209 -1.20 18.99 7.91
N PRO A 210 -1.21 18.06 6.96
CA PRO A 210 -0.45 16.83 7.09
C PRO A 210 1.03 17.08 7.37
N ILE A 211 1.55 16.42 8.39
CA ILE A 211 2.99 16.50 8.75
C ILE A 211 3.82 15.46 8.00
N ASP A 212 3.15 14.63 7.19
CA ASP A 212 3.77 13.64 6.33
C ASP A 212 2.91 13.40 5.09
N ASP A 213 3.54 12.90 4.01
CA ASP A 213 2.82 12.37 2.87
C ASP A 213 1.96 11.19 3.33
N THR A 214 0.71 11.16 2.91
CA THR A 214 -0.27 10.23 3.44
C THR A 214 -1.02 9.57 2.30
N THR A 215 -0.85 8.26 2.16
CA THR A 215 -1.41 7.48 1.05
C THR A 215 -2.12 6.23 1.55
N ALA A 216 -3.30 5.97 1.00
CA ALA A 216 -4.01 4.70 1.14
C ALA A 216 -4.25 4.10 -0.24
N CYS A 217 -3.99 2.80 -0.38
CA CYS A 217 -4.26 2.01 -1.58
C CYS A 217 -5.09 0.79 -1.21
N ILE A 218 -6.21 0.63 -1.87
CA ILE A 218 -7.21 -0.38 -1.54
C ILE A 218 -7.43 -1.31 -2.73
N VAL A 219 -7.46 -2.61 -2.44
CA VAL A 219 -7.89 -3.66 -3.37
C VAL A 219 -9.16 -4.29 -2.81
N ARG A 220 -10.24 -4.24 -3.59
CA ARG A 220 -11.49 -4.96 -3.32
C ARG A 220 -11.63 -6.15 -4.24
N VAL A 221 -12.03 -7.28 -3.69
CA VAL A 221 -12.38 -8.46 -4.49
C VAL A 221 -13.88 -8.43 -4.78
N ILE A 222 -14.23 -8.44 -6.07
CA ILE A 222 -15.60 -8.33 -6.57
C ILE A 222 -15.92 -9.49 -7.51
N LYS A 223 -17.21 -9.72 -7.79
CA LYS A 223 -17.59 -10.60 -8.90
C LYS A 223 -17.34 -9.96 -10.25
N ARG A 224 -16.96 -10.74 -11.23
CA ARG A 224 -16.72 -10.29 -12.62
C ARG A 224 -17.92 -9.60 -13.26
N SER A 225 -19.13 -9.97 -12.87
CA SER A 225 -20.38 -9.35 -13.33
C SER A 225 -20.66 -7.93 -12.79
N GLN A 226 -19.80 -7.44 -11.90
CA GLN A 226 -19.91 -6.09 -11.30
C GLN A 226 -18.88 -5.11 -11.87
N VAL A 227 -18.15 -5.49 -12.93
CA VAL A 227 -17.14 -4.65 -13.61
C VAL A 227 -17.82 -3.75 -14.64
#